data_55aedbcedb8c7244b64fcfffe8a75dbc
#
_entry.id   55aedbcedb8c7244b64fcfffe8a75dbc
#
_cell.length_a   1.000
_cell.length_b   1.000
_cell.length_c   1.000
_cell.angle_alpha   90.00
_cell.angle_beta   90.00
_cell.angle_gamma   90.00
#
_symmetry.space_group_name_H-M   'P 1'
#
loop_
_entity.id
_entity.type
_entity.pdbx_description
1 polymer ?
#
loop_
_entity_poly.entity_id
_entity_poly.type
_entity_poly.pdbx_seq_one_letter_code
_entity_poly.pdbx_strand_id
1 'polypeptide(L)'
;RRQRQMCIRDSVSDGQRQRILLARAVCQQPQVLLLDEPTSFLDVKGKIELLTILQKLAHEQQLAVIVTLHELDMAQKIADAVVCVSPHGVSAPMPPAQAFARENIKALYGLTEEQYSAVFDPSKPEKPQFEHYVRSGQKLLRCGYTTGTCAALAAAGAARLLLTGIAPETVALRTPKGIVVEVAPLFCRAAAEGAECAIEKDGGDDVDVTTGLPVTATVTLLSGTPEVRITGGAGVGRVTKPGLDQPVGQAAINHVPRQMITEALRREAEAACYPGGFAVTISIPGGEEVARRTFNPHIGVEGGLSVLGTSGIVEPMSQQAILDTIQLEMNQAALRAKDHRRLILAPGNYGLDYLHETYPQFAAIPMVKTSNFIGDTLDLSLIHISEPTRLLSIS
;
A
#
# COMPACT_ATOMS: atom_id res chain seq x y z
N ARG A 1 14.58 -11.27 37.32
CA ARG A 1 13.16 -10.86 37.24
C ARG A 1 12.87 -9.89 36.07
N ARG A 2 13.74 -8.87 35.76
CA ARG A 2 13.55 -7.94 34.62
C ARG A 2 13.62 -8.63 33.25
N GLN A 3 14.51 -9.61 33.04
CA GLN A 3 14.63 -10.34 31.75
C GLN A 3 13.40 -11.24 31.46
N ARG A 4 12.80 -11.89 32.48
CA ARG A 4 11.56 -12.67 32.28
C ARG A 4 10.34 -11.82 31.91
N GLN A 5 10.28 -10.59 32.40
CA GLN A 5 9.18 -9.66 32.02
C GLN A 5 9.33 -9.14 30.59
N MET A 6 10.55 -9.02 30.04
CA MET A 6 10.79 -8.65 28.65
C MET A 6 10.31 -9.75 27.70
N CYS A 7 10.67 -11.02 27.94
CA CYS A 7 10.28 -12.16 27.09
C CYS A 7 8.74 -12.39 26.99
N ILE A 8 7.97 -12.01 28.01
CA ILE A 8 6.49 -12.13 27.98
C ILE A 8 5.86 -11.01 27.13
N ARG A 9 6.47 -9.83 27.08
CA ARG A 9 5.97 -8.71 26.27
C ARG A 9 6.07 -8.97 24.76
N ASP A 10 7.10 -9.67 24.33
CA ASP A 10 7.41 -9.90 22.91
C ASP A 10 6.64 -11.10 22.31
N SER A 11 5.95 -11.89 23.15
CA SER A 11 5.18 -13.06 22.73
C SER A 11 3.66 -12.85 22.64
N VAL A 12 3.18 -11.65 22.96
CA VAL A 12 1.74 -11.33 23.00
C VAL A 12 1.39 -10.47 21.81
N SER A 13 0.40 -10.88 20.98
CA SER A 13 -0.10 -10.08 19.88
C SER A 13 -0.72 -8.76 20.37
N ASP A 14 -0.74 -7.71 19.52
CA ASP A 14 -1.32 -6.42 19.91
C ASP A 14 -2.78 -6.54 20.38
N GLY A 15 -3.58 -7.40 19.75
CA GLY A 15 -4.95 -7.70 20.20
C GLY A 15 -5.01 -8.38 21.56
N GLN A 16 -4.09 -9.30 21.87
CA GLN A 16 -4.00 -9.91 23.20
C GLN A 16 -3.56 -8.88 24.23
N ARG A 17 -2.63 -8.01 23.89
CA ARG A 17 -2.18 -6.91 24.74
C ARG A 17 -3.32 -5.96 25.10
N GLN A 18 -4.14 -5.56 24.12
CA GLN A 18 -5.32 -4.71 24.34
C GLN A 18 -6.31 -5.37 25.33
N ARG A 19 -6.60 -6.66 25.13
CA ARG A 19 -7.49 -7.41 26.04
C ARG A 19 -6.94 -7.52 27.46
N ILE A 20 -5.63 -7.72 27.62
CA ILE A 20 -4.96 -7.75 28.94
C ILE A 20 -5.06 -6.38 29.64
N LEU A 21 -4.84 -5.30 28.90
CA LEU A 21 -4.94 -3.94 29.43
C LEU A 21 -6.37 -3.62 29.86
N LEU A 22 -7.38 -4.00 29.06
CA LEU A 22 -8.79 -3.85 29.39
C LEU A 22 -9.15 -4.68 30.63
N ALA A 23 -8.78 -5.95 30.68
CA ALA A 23 -9.02 -6.81 31.83
C ALA A 23 -8.40 -6.23 33.13
N ARG A 24 -7.17 -5.72 33.02
CA ARG A 24 -6.52 -5.04 34.15
C ARG A 24 -7.28 -3.80 34.60
N ALA A 25 -7.80 -3.00 33.69
CA ALA A 25 -8.58 -1.80 34.03
C ALA A 25 -9.91 -2.18 34.70
N VAL A 26 -10.61 -3.18 34.17
CA VAL A 26 -11.89 -3.66 34.76
C VAL A 26 -11.70 -4.30 36.13
N CYS A 27 -10.59 -5.03 36.38
CA CYS A 27 -10.27 -5.60 37.67
C CYS A 27 -10.11 -4.53 38.80
N GLN A 28 -9.88 -3.28 38.42
CA GLN A 28 -9.82 -2.15 39.41
C GLN A 28 -11.20 -1.64 39.82
N GLN A 29 -12.28 -2.21 39.27
CA GLN A 29 -13.67 -1.81 39.51
C GLN A 29 -13.89 -0.29 39.32
N PRO A 30 -13.50 0.30 38.17
CA PRO A 30 -13.64 1.72 37.95
C PRO A 30 -15.12 2.10 37.79
N GLN A 31 -15.45 3.35 38.10
CA GLN A 31 -16.75 3.93 37.75
C GLN A 31 -16.79 4.47 36.34
N VAL A 32 -15.62 4.87 35.80
CA VAL A 32 -15.44 5.39 34.44
C VAL A 32 -14.26 4.70 33.80
N LEU A 33 -14.45 4.23 32.60
CA LEU A 33 -13.41 3.65 31.73
C LEU A 33 -13.18 4.56 30.53
N LEU A 34 -11.95 5.08 30.39
CA LEU A 34 -11.54 5.89 29.26
C LEU A 34 -10.58 5.10 28.38
N LEU A 35 -10.90 4.96 27.11
CA LEU A 35 -10.11 4.21 26.13
C LEU A 35 -9.83 5.09 24.91
N ASP A 36 -8.55 5.22 24.58
CA ASP A 36 -8.11 5.96 23.41
C ASP A 36 -7.78 4.97 22.29
N GLU A 37 -8.51 5.08 21.17
CA GLU A 37 -8.40 4.24 19.97
C GLU A 37 -8.24 2.73 20.27
N PRO A 38 -9.09 2.09 21.07
CA PRO A 38 -8.87 0.71 21.50
C PRO A 38 -9.04 -0.30 20.37
N THR A 39 -9.57 0.10 19.21
CA THR A 39 -9.74 -0.71 18.01
C THR A 39 -8.54 -0.67 17.08
N SER A 40 -7.59 0.24 17.30
CA SER A 40 -6.37 0.34 16.52
C SER A 40 -5.56 -0.96 16.58
N PHE A 41 -5.04 -1.41 15.45
CA PHE A 41 -4.28 -2.67 15.30
C PHE A 41 -5.06 -3.98 15.53
N LEU A 42 -6.39 -3.92 15.61
CA LEU A 42 -7.24 -5.10 15.68
C LEU A 42 -7.80 -5.44 14.29
N ASP A 43 -7.90 -6.73 13.99
CA ASP A 43 -8.68 -7.22 12.86
C ASP A 43 -10.19 -7.00 13.10
N VAL A 44 -11.00 -7.10 12.06
CA VAL A 44 -12.45 -6.85 12.13
C VAL A 44 -13.13 -7.66 13.22
N LYS A 45 -12.75 -8.94 13.39
CA LYS A 45 -13.27 -9.82 14.43
C LYS A 45 -12.89 -9.31 15.82
N GLY A 46 -11.63 -8.94 16.02
CA GLY A 46 -11.12 -8.38 17.27
C GLY A 46 -11.80 -7.07 17.64
N LYS A 47 -12.06 -6.19 16.68
CA LYS A 47 -12.83 -4.96 16.86
C LYS A 47 -14.24 -5.24 17.36
N ILE A 48 -14.99 -6.12 16.68
CA ILE A 48 -16.34 -6.50 17.04
C ILE A 48 -16.38 -7.11 18.45
N GLU A 49 -15.48 -8.05 18.76
CA GLU A 49 -15.40 -8.67 20.08
C GLU A 49 -15.13 -7.65 21.18
N LEU A 50 -14.16 -6.74 20.97
CA LEU A 50 -13.82 -5.70 21.95
C LEU A 50 -15.01 -4.76 22.18
N LEU A 51 -15.62 -4.25 21.13
CA LEU A 51 -16.75 -3.33 21.21
C LEU A 51 -17.97 -4.00 21.87
N THR A 52 -18.21 -5.29 21.59
CA THR A 52 -19.26 -6.05 22.29
C THR A 52 -18.99 -6.18 23.78
N ILE A 53 -17.73 -6.39 24.19
CA ILE A 53 -17.35 -6.41 25.61
C ILE A 53 -17.60 -5.05 26.26
N LEU A 54 -17.22 -3.95 25.60
CA LEU A 54 -17.42 -2.59 26.12
C LEU A 54 -18.91 -2.26 26.29
N GLN A 55 -19.76 -2.64 25.34
CA GLN A 55 -21.22 -2.49 25.48
C GLN A 55 -21.77 -3.28 26.67
N LYS A 56 -21.34 -4.53 26.87
CA LYS A 56 -21.74 -5.33 28.03
C LYS A 56 -21.31 -4.68 29.34
N LEU A 57 -20.08 -4.17 29.41
CA LEU A 57 -19.60 -3.47 30.61
C LEU A 57 -20.44 -2.21 30.89
N ALA A 58 -20.80 -1.46 29.87
CA ALA A 58 -21.62 -0.26 30.03
C ALA A 58 -23.05 -0.59 30.49
N HIS A 59 -23.73 -1.53 29.82
CA HIS A 59 -25.16 -1.78 30.07
C HIS A 59 -25.41 -2.75 31.23
N GLU A 60 -24.61 -3.81 31.39
CA GLU A 60 -24.81 -4.83 32.40
C GLU A 60 -24.16 -4.45 33.75
N GLN A 61 -23.00 -3.78 33.71
CA GLN A 61 -22.27 -3.40 34.93
C GLN A 61 -22.41 -1.91 35.32
N GLN A 62 -23.19 -1.16 34.53
CA GLN A 62 -23.42 0.28 34.74
C GLN A 62 -22.10 1.08 34.76
N LEU A 63 -21.12 0.64 33.99
CA LEU A 63 -19.83 1.30 33.87
C LEU A 63 -19.91 2.42 32.83
N ALA A 64 -19.54 3.63 33.20
CA ALA A 64 -19.42 4.71 32.22
C ALA A 64 -18.20 4.46 31.31
N VAL A 65 -18.44 4.20 30.01
CA VAL A 65 -17.37 3.91 29.03
C VAL A 65 -17.27 5.08 28.04
N ILE A 66 -16.09 5.69 27.97
CA ILE A 66 -15.76 6.74 27.01
C ILE A 66 -14.67 6.19 26.09
N VAL A 67 -14.93 6.23 24.79
CA VAL A 67 -14.06 5.63 23.79
C VAL A 67 -13.83 6.61 22.64
N THR A 68 -12.59 6.79 22.19
CA THR A 68 -12.32 7.46 20.92
C THR A 68 -12.30 6.44 19.79
N LEU A 69 -12.98 6.72 18.69
CA LEU A 69 -13.07 5.86 17.51
C LEU A 69 -12.92 6.69 16.23
N HIS A 70 -12.24 6.10 15.24
CA HIS A 70 -12.15 6.67 13.88
C HIS A 70 -13.16 6.02 12.93
N GLU A 71 -13.64 4.82 13.22
CA GLU A 71 -14.60 4.08 12.42
C GLU A 71 -16.03 4.57 12.69
N LEU A 72 -16.55 5.40 11.79
CA LEU A 72 -17.87 6.04 11.94
C LEU A 72 -19.02 5.03 11.99
N ASP A 73 -18.98 4.00 11.16
CA ASP A 73 -19.99 2.94 11.08
C ASP A 73 -20.06 2.11 12.37
N MET A 74 -18.91 1.83 12.97
CA MET A 74 -18.85 1.16 14.27
C MET A 74 -19.34 2.06 15.39
N ALA A 75 -18.89 3.31 15.43
CA ALA A 75 -19.33 4.28 16.44
C ALA A 75 -20.85 4.49 16.38
N GLN A 76 -21.44 4.57 15.19
CA GLN A 76 -22.89 4.72 15.00
C GLN A 76 -23.68 3.53 15.59
N LYS A 77 -23.14 2.31 15.51
CA LYS A 77 -23.83 1.08 15.95
C LYS A 77 -23.76 0.84 17.45
N ILE A 78 -22.71 1.33 18.12
CA ILE A 78 -22.42 0.96 19.51
C ILE A 78 -22.60 2.09 20.52
N ALA A 79 -22.55 3.35 20.09
CA ALA A 79 -22.59 4.48 20.99
C ALA A 79 -24.02 4.79 21.45
N ASP A 80 -24.19 5.05 22.75
CA ASP A 80 -25.44 5.62 23.31
C ASP A 80 -25.50 7.14 23.10
N ALA A 81 -24.33 7.80 23.17
CA ALA A 81 -24.16 9.21 22.88
C ALA A 81 -22.79 9.46 22.21
N VAL A 82 -22.73 10.47 21.37
CA VAL A 82 -21.53 10.85 20.61
C VAL A 82 -21.15 12.29 20.96
N VAL A 83 -19.86 12.52 21.14
CA VAL A 83 -19.24 13.84 21.26
C VAL A 83 -18.28 14.01 20.08
N CYS A 84 -18.51 15.02 19.25
CA CYS A 84 -17.62 15.36 18.15
C CYS A 84 -16.52 16.32 18.58
N VAL A 85 -15.29 15.99 18.27
CA VAL A 85 -14.11 16.83 18.53
C VAL A 85 -13.56 17.35 17.20
N SER A 86 -13.47 18.65 17.05
CA SER A 86 -12.94 19.30 15.85
C SER A 86 -11.93 20.39 16.21
N PRO A 87 -11.16 20.92 15.27
CA PRO A 87 -10.28 22.08 15.52
C PRO A 87 -11.01 23.32 16.07
N HIS A 88 -12.33 23.39 15.85
CA HIS A 88 -13.17 24.53 16.27
C HIS A 88 -13.82 24.32 17.64
N GLY A 89 -13.66 23.17 18.26
CA GLY A 89 -14.20 22.88 19.59
C GLY A 89 -14.78 21.47 19.76
N VAL A 90 -15.42 21.27 20.91
CA VAL A 90 -16.04 20.02 21.32
C VAL A 90 -17.55 20.23 21.38
N SER A 91 -18.32 19.33 20.75
CA SER A 91 -19.78 19.40 20.76
C SER A 91 -20.36 18.98 22.13
N ALA A 92 -21.60 19.36 22.40
CA ALA A 92 -22.37 18.69 23.44
C ALA A 92 -22.62 17.21 23.08
N PRO A 93 -22.80 16.32 24.07
CA PRO A 93 -23.23 14.96 23.81
C PRO A 93 -24.56 14.94 23.02
N MET A 94 -24.65 14.13 21.99
CA MET A 94 -25.84 14.02 21.15
C MET A 94 -26.10 12.55 20.76
N PRO A 95 -27.35 12.19 20.42
CA PRO A 95 -27.65 10.84 19.94
C PRO A 95 -26.87 10.50 18.65
N PRO A 96 -26.48 9.23 18.42
CA PRO A 96 -25.76 8.81 17.23
C PRO A 96 -26.45 9.25 15.92
N ALA A 97 -27.78 9.12 15.82
CA ALA A 97 -28.54 9.53 14.65
C ALA A 97 -28.33 11.02 14.29
N GLN A 98 -28.15 11.88 15.28
CA GLN A 98 -27.87 13.29 15.08
C GLN A 98 -26.40 13.53 14.75
N ALA A 99 -25.47 12.89 15.48
CA ALA A 99 -24.03 13.04 15.29
C ALA A 99 -23.62 12.63 13.87
N PHE A 100 -24.18 11.53 13.37
CA PHE A 100 -23.90 10.98 12.05
C PHE A 100 -24.83 11.51 10.93
N ALA A 101 -25.67 12.52 11.23
CA ALA A 101 -26.44 13.22 10.20
C ALA A 101 -25.47 13.89 9.18
N ARG A 102 -25.90 13.91 7.93
CA ARG A 102 -25.13 14.44 6.78
C ARG A 102 -24.47 15.78 7.06
N GLU A 103 -25.25 16.72 7.61
CA GLU A 103 -24.80 18.08 7.93
C GLU A 103 -23.65 18.09 8.93
N ASN A 104 -23.75 17.26 9.98
CA ASN A 104 -22.75 17.19 11.04
C ASN A 104 -21.45 16.52 10.57
N ILE A 105 -21.55 15.46 9.76
CA ILE A 105 -20.38 14.80 9.16
C ILE A 105 -19.66 15.75 8.21
N LYS A 106 -20.40 16.48 7.36
CA LYS A 106 -19.84 17.49 6.47
C LYS A 106 -19.11 18.59 7.25
N ALA A 107 -19.75 19.09 8.31
CA ALA A 107 -19.15 20.13 9.17
C ALA A 107 -17.91 19.61 9.92
N LEU A 108 -17.96 18.38 10.45
CA LEU A 108 -16.86 17.77 11.22
C LEU A 108 -15.58 17.60 10.39
N TYR A 109 -15.73 17.15 9.12
CA TYR A 109 -14.61 16.86 8.23
C TYR A 109 -14.36 17.96 7.20
N GLY A 110 -15.13 19.05 7.20
CA GLY A 110 -15.02 20.12 6.21
C GLY A 110 -15.30 19.67 4.77
N LEU A 111 -16.23 18.70 4.58
CA LEU A 111 -16.49 18.11 3.28
C LEU A 111 -17.42 18.99 2.44
N THR A 112 -17.14 19.09 1.15
CA THR A 112 -18.08 19.62 0.16
C THR A 112 -19.22 18.62 -0.09
N GLU A 113 -20.31 19.08 -0.73
CA GLU A 113 -21.43 18.23 -1.12
C GLU A 113 -20.99 17.06 -2.01
N GLU A 114 -20.12 17.35 -2.96
CA GLU A 114 -19.59 16.37 -3.90
C GLU A 114 -18.71 15.32 -3.19
N GLN A 115 -17.87 15.76 -2.24
CA GLN A 115 -17.03 14.88 -1.44
C GLN A 115 -17.85 13.97 -0.53
N TYR A 116 -18.88 14.52 0.12
CA TYR A 116 -19.77 13.72 0.95
C TYR A 116 -20.50 12.66 0.12
N SER A 117 -21.12 13.07 -0.99
CA SER A 117 -21.85 12.16 -1.89
C SER A 117 -20.94 11.10 -2.51
N ALA A 118 -19.65 11.40 -2.71
CA ALA A 118 -18.71 10.42 -3.23
C ALA A 118 -18.48 9.24 -2.27
N VAL A 119 -18.57 9.50 -0.96
CA VAL A 119 -18.20 8.52 0.10
C VAL A 119 -19.43 7.93 0.79
N PHE A 120 -20.48 8.73 1.02
CA PHE A 120 -21.60 8.36 1.91
C PHE A 120 -22.95 8.22 1.20
N ASP A 121 -23.03 8.36 -0.14
CA ASP A 121 -24.29 8.21 -0.86
C ASP A 121 -24.66 6.73 -1.04
N PRO A 122 -25.68 6.23 -0.31
CA PRO A 122 -26.08 4.82 -0.39
C PRO A 122 -26.76 4.45 -1.74
N SER A 123 -27.07 5.43 -2.57
CA SER A 123 -27.63 5.19 -3.92
C SER A 123 -26.56 4.90 -4.96
N LYS A 124 -25.28 5.14 -4.67
CA LYS A 124 -24.19 4.69 -5.54
C LYS A 124 -24.01 3.19 -5.37
N PRO A 125 -24.07 2.42 -6.47
CA PRO A 125 -23.72 0.99 -6.39
C PRO A 125 -22.33 0.88 -5.76
N GLU A 126 -22.21 -0.03 -4.80
CA GLU A 126 -20.90 -0.37 -4.22
C GLU A 126 -19.96 -0.65 -5.39
N LYS A 127 -18.86 0.12 -5.47
CA LYS A 127 -17.86 -0.12 -6.50
C LYS A 127 -17.36 -1.54 -6.29
N PRO A 128 -17.23 -2.35 -7.35
CA PRO A 128 -16.71 -3.70 -7.22
C PRO A 128 -15.35 -3.62 -6.52
N GLN A 129 -15.29 -4.15 -5.30
CA GLN A 129 -14.06 -4.26 -4.54
C GLN A 129 -13.33 -5.51 -5.03
N PHE A 130 -12.01 -5.39 -5.17
CA PHE A 130 -11.18 -6.54 -5.48
C PHE A 130 -11.13 -7.49 -4.29
N GLU A 131 -11.81 -8.63 -4.42
CA GLU A 131 -11.91 -9.67 -3.39
C GLU A 131 -11.01 -10.85 -3.75
N HIS A 132 -9.76 -10.76 -3.35
CA HIS A 132 -8.83 -11.87 -3.41
C HIS A 132 -8.10 -11.97 -2.07
N TYR A 133 -8.03 -13.18 -1.53
CA TYR A 133 -7.52 -13.40 -0.18
C TYR A 133 -6.41 -14.45 -0.19
N VAL A 134 -5.40 -14.24 0.66
CA VAL A 134 -4.33 -15.19 0.92
C VAL A 134 -4.34 -15.59 2.39
N ARG A 135 -3.96 -16.82 2.66
CA ARG A 135 -3.85 -17.31 4.04
C ARG A 135 -2.44 -17.08 4.56
N SER A 136 -2.33 -16.31 5.65
CA SER A 136 -1.08 -16.12 6.39
C SER A 136 -1.25 -16.66 7.81
N GLY A 137 -0.72 -17.86 8.08
CA GLY A 137 -0.96 -18.60 9.31
C GLY A 137 -2.45 -18.92 9.49
N GLN A 138 -3.05 -18.40 10.57
CA GLN A 138 -4.49 -18.56 10.84
C GLN A 138 -5.37 -17.43 10.31
N LYS A 139 -4.77 -16.39 9.73
CA LYS A 139 -5.49 -15.22 9.21
C LYS A 139 -5.73 -15.32 7.72
N LEU A 140 -6.89 -14.86 7.28
CA LEU A 140 -7.21 -14.63 5.88
C LEU A 140 -7.01 -13.13 5.63
N LEU A 141 -6.07 -12.77 4.77
CA LEU A 141 -5.72 -11.40 4.47
C LEU A 141 -6.16 -11.04 3.05
N ARG A 142 -6.77 -9.87 2.88
CA ARG A 142 -7.19 -9.36 1.58
C ARG A 142 -5.99 -8.84 0.81
N CYS A 143 -5.82 -9.32 -0.41
CA CYS A 143 -4.83 -8.81 -1.35
C CYS A 143 -5.26 -7.48 -1.94
N GLY A 144 -4.26 -6.71 -2.32
CA GLY A 144 -4.42 -5.54 -3.17
C GLY A 144 -3.86 -5.78 -4.57
N TYR A 145 -3.72 -4.71 -5.34
CA TYR A 145 -3.08 -4.74 -6.66
C TYR A 145 -2.02 -3.64 -6.79
N THR A 146 -1.00 -3.91 -7.60
CA THR A 146 0.20 -3.08 -7.70
C THR A 146 -0.03 -1.77 -8.47
N THR A 147 0.87 -0.78 -8.32
CA THR A 147 0.86 0.45 -9.13
C THR A 147 0.94 0.15 -10.63
N GLY A 148 1.63 -0.94 -11.01
CA GLY A 148 1.67 -1.42 -12.41
C GLY A 148 0.31 -1.88 -12.92
N THR A 149 -0.46 -2.59 -12.08
CA THR A 149 -1.84 -3.01 -12.40
C THR A 149 -2.76 -1.80 -12.53
N CYS A 150 -2.67 -0.83 -11.60
CA CYS A 150 -3.43 0.41 -11.72
C CYS A 150 -3.14 1.16 -13.02
N ALA A 151 -1.86 1.29 -13.38
CA ALA A 151 -1.44 1.96 -14.62
C ALA A 151 -1.98 1.27 -15.88
N ALA A 152 -1.96 -0.07 -15.91
CA ALA A 152 -2.47 -0.83 -17.04
C ALA A 152 -4.00 -0.76 -17.15
N LEU A 153 -4.74 -0.82 -16.03
CA LEU A 153 -6.18 -0.63 -15.99
C LEU A 153 -6.58 0.79 -16.42
N ALA A 154 -5.86 1.81 -15.90
CA ALA A 154 -6.10 3.20 -16.30
C ALA A 154 -5.86 3.42 -17.80
N ALA A 155 -4.78 2.84 -18.35
CA ALA A 155 -4.48 2.92 -19.77
C ALA A 155 -5.57 2.24 -20.62
N ALA A 156 -6.05 1.05 -20.22
CA ALA A 156 -7.15 0.36 -20.88
C ALA A 156 -8.44 1.19 -20.89
N GLY A 157 -8.81 1.75 -19.72
CA GLY A 157 -10.00 2.60 -19.60
C GLY A 157 -9.95 3.83 -20.50
N ALA A 158 -8.82 4.54 -20.51
CA ALA A 158 -8.61 5.70 -21.38
C ALA A 158 -8.65 5.32 -22.87
N ALA A 159 -7.99 4.20 -23.24
CA ALA A 159 -8.01 3.72 -24.62
C ALA A 159 -9.41 3.33 -25.08
N ARG A 160 -10.19 2.62 -24.24
CA ARG A 160 -11.59 2.27 -24.53
C ARG A 160 -12.43 3.50 -24.77
N LEU A 161 -12.32 4.51 -23.91
CA LEU A 161 -13.04 5.78 -24.14
C LEU A 161 -12.67 6.42 -25.47
N LEU A 162 -11.38 6.46 -25.84
CA LEU A 162 -10.94 7.02 -27.13
C LEU A 162 -11.47 6.26 -28.34
N LEU A 163 -11.50 4.93 -28.26
CA LEU A 163 -11.85 4.08 -29.38
C LEU A 163 -13.36 3.92 -29.55
N THR A 164 -14.12 3.98 -28.46
CA THR A 164 -15.59 3.74 -28.47
C THR A 164 -16.43 4.99 -28.22
N GLY A 165 -15.83 6.05 -27.68
CA GLY A 165 -16.55 7.25 -27.21
C GLY A 165 -17.33 7.04 -25.90
N ILE A 166 -17.23 5.86 -25.27
CA ILE A 166 -17.99 5.50 -24.08
C ILE A 166 -17.02 5.27 -22.91
N ALA A 167 -17.20 6.01 -21.82
CA ALA A 167 -16.44 5.78 -20.60
C ALA A 167 -16.87 4.44 -19.97
N PRO A 168 -15.91 3.54 -19.66
CA PRO A 168 -16.22 2.26 -19.05
C PRO A 168 -16.66 2.44 -17.59
N GLU A 169 -17.70 1.71 -17.17
CA GLU A 169 -18.11 1.61 -15.76
C GLU A 169 -17.10 0.78 -14.95
N THR A 170 -16.56 -0.28 -15.56
CA THR A 170 -15.49 -1.11 -14.98
C THR A 170 -14.40 -1.38 -16.02
N VAL A 171 -13.19 -1.58 -15.54
CA VAL A 171 -12.05 -2.06 -16.33
C VAL A 171 -11.48 -3.31 -15.69
N ALA A 172 -11.15 -4.30 -16.54
CA ALA A 172 -10.65 -5.59 -16.09
C ALA A 172 -9.33 -5.95 -16.81
N LEU A 173 -8.44 -6.58 -16.06
CA LEU A 173 -7.13 -7.01 -16.55
C LEU A 173 -6.74 -8.33 -15.88
N ARG A 174 -6.18 -9.26 -16.65
CA ARG A 174 -5.52 -10.45 -16.10
C ARG A 174 -4.07 -10.10 -15.78
N THR A 175 -3.71 -10.21 -14.50
CA THR A 175 -2.35 -9.95 -14.01
C THR A 175 -1.37 -11.06 -14.42
N PRO A 176 -0.04 -10.84 -14.36
CA PRO A 176 0.96 -11.87 -14.58
C PRO A 176 0.78 -13.10 -13.68
N LYS A 177 0.23 -12.92 -12.47
CA LYS A 177 -0.13 -14.03 -11.56
C LYS A 177 -1.35 -14.84 -12.04
N GLY A 178 -2.02 -14.43 -13.10
CA GLY A 178 -3.20 -15.09 -13.65
C GLY A 178 -4.52 -14.69 -13.00
N ILE A 179 -4.49 -13.81 -12.00
CA ILE A 179 -5.67 -13.29 -11.29
C ILE A 179 -6.26 -12.14 -12.10
N VAL A 180 -7.59 -12.15 -12.25
CA VAL A 180 -8.31 -11.04 -12.88
C VAL A 180 -8.60 -9.99 -11.83
N VAL A 181 -8.18 -8.75 -12.11
CA VAL A 181 -8.53 -7.55 -11.32
C VAL A 181 -9.56 -6.77 -12.12
N GLU A 182 -10.75 -6.59 -11.56
CA GLU A 182 -11.82 -5.78 -12.14
C GLU A 182 -12.21 -4.70 -11.13
N VAL A 183 -12.16 -3.44 -11.56
CA VAL A 183 -12.42 -2.28 -10.70
C VAL A 183 -13.13 -1.17 -11.47
N ALA A 184 -13.89 -0.34 -10.76
CA ALA A 184 -14.45 0.88 -11.31
C ALA A 184 -13.39 1.99 -11.31
N PRO A 185 -13.20 2.73 -12.41
CA PRO A 185 -12.34 3.90 -12.42
C PRO A 185 -12.83 4.97 -11.44
N LEU A 186 -11.90 5.75 -10.87
CA LEU A 186 -12.23 6.98 -10.15
C LEU A 186 -12.91 7.97 -11.10
N PHE A 187 -12.34 8.10 -12.28
CA PHE A 187 -12.93 8.82 -13.42
C PHE A 187 -12.32 8.27 -14.73
N CYS A 188 -13.07 8.46 -15.81
CA CYS A 188 -12.61 8.27 -17.17
C CYS A 188 -13.25 9.36 -18.03
N ARG A 189 -12.42 10.24 -18.62
CA ARG A 189 -12.88 11.47 -19.30
C ARG A 189 -12.03 11.82 -20.49
N ALA A 190 -12.58 12.61 -21.41
CA ALA A 190 -11.82 13.24 -22.49
C ALA A 190 -10.83 14.25 -21.88
N ALA A 191 -9.63 14.29 -22.44
CA ALA A 191 -8.57 15.25 -22.14
C ALA A 191 -8.30 16.13 -23.38
N ALA A 192 -7.53 17.22 -23.19
CA ALA A 192 -7.20 18.14 -24.29
C ALA A 192 -6.54 17.42 -25.49
N GLU A 193 -5.70 16.44 -25.21
CA GLU A 193 -5.04 15.61 -26.23
C GLU A 193 -5.30 14.13 -25.92
N GLY A 194 -6.55 13.65 -26.13
CA GLY A 194 -6.85 12.24 -25.95
C GLY A 194 -7.86 11.95 -24.84
N ALA A 195 -7.61 10.92 -24.01
CA ALA A 195 -8.43 10.58 -22.87
C ALA A 195 -7.59 10.30 -21.63
N GLU A 196 -8.18 10.55 -20.47
CA GLU A 196 -7.58 10.34 -19.16
C GLU A 196 -8.47 9.42 -18.33
N CYS A 197 -7.86 8.42 -17.69
CA CYS A 197 -8.55 7.53 -16.76
C CYS A 197 -7.69 7.36 -15.50
N ALA A 198 -8.32 7.26 -14.33
CA ALA A 198 -7.65 7.07 -13.05
C ALA A 198 -8.19 5.85 -12.33
N ILE A 199 -7.29 5.06 -11.76
CA ILE A 199 -7.58 3.92 -10.89
C ILE A 199 -7.01 4.20 -9.51
N GLU A 200 -7.81 3.97 -8.48
CA GLU A 200 -7.37 4.07 -7.10
C GLU A 200 -6.45 2.90 -6.75
N LYS A 201 -5.32 3.18 -6.13
CA LYS A 201 -4.42 2.15 -5.63
C LYS A 201 -5.00 1.52 -4.37
N ASP A 202 -5.25 0.22 -4.42
CA ASP A 202 -5.68 -0.56 -3.26
C ASP A 202 -4.56 -1.53 -2.84
N GLY A 203 -4.07 -1.36 -1.62
CA GLY A 203 -3.03 -2.22 -1.03
C GLY A 203 -3.59 -3.47 -0.35
N GLY A 204 -4.92 -3.61 -0.23
CA GLY A 204 -5.51 -4.67 0.58
C GLY A 204 -5.22 -4.45 2.07
N ASP A 205 -4.93 -5.54 2.77
CA ASP A 205 -4.55 -5.52 4.18
C ASP A 205 -3.03 -5.28 4.39
N ASP A 206 -2.30 -4.95 3.31
CA ASP A 206 -0.89 -4.60 3.42
C ASP A 206 -0.71 -3.13 3.86
N VAL A 207 0.35 -2.88 4.64
CA VAL A 207 0.70 -1.52 5.10
C VAL A 207 1.43 -0.79 3.98
N ASP A 208 0.69 -0.37 2.96
CA ASP A 208 1.21 0.32 1.79
C ASP A 208 0.82 1.81 1.83
N VAL A 209 1.83 2.67 1.97
CA VAL A 209 1.64 4.13 2.00
C VAL A 209 1.10 4.71 0.70
N THR A 210 1.07 3.93 -0.38
CA THR A 210 0.52 4.32 -1.68
C THR A 210 -0.97 4.02 -1.82
N THR A 211 -1.58 3.33 -0.84
CA THR A 211 -3.03 3.04 -0.83
C THR A 211 -3.85 4.33 -0.87
N GLY A 212 -4.88 4.35 -1.70
CA GLY A 212 -5.75 5.50 -1.92
C GLY A 212 -5.23 6.50 -2.97
N LEU A 213 -3.98 6.39 -3.43
CA LEU A 213 -3.47 7.29 -4.47
C LEU A 213 -4.11 6.99 -5.84
N PRO A 214 -4.50 8.04 -6.59
CA PRO A 214 -4.91 7.87 -7.96
C PRO A 214 -3.71 7.60 -8.87
N VAL A 215 -3.75 6.51 -9.61
CA VAL A 215 -2.82 6.23 -10.71
C VAL A 215 -3.54 6.55 -12.01
N THR A 216 -3.05 7.53 -12.72
CA THR A 216 -3.70 8.11 -13.90
C THR A 216 -2.93 7.75 -15.17
N ALA A 217 -3.64 7.41 -16.22
CA ALA A 217 -3.09 7.26 -17.57
C ALA A 217 -3.76 8.26 -18.52
N THR A 218 -2.97 9.08 -19.17
CA THR A 218 -3.40 9.89 -20.31
C THR A 218 -2.97 9.18 -21.60
N VAL A 219 -3.93 8.87 -22.46
CA VAL A 219 -3.70 8.10 -23.69
C VAL A 219 -4.07 8.93 -24.90
N THR A 220 -3.20 8.91 -25.91
CA THR A 220 -3.43 9.50 -27.24
C THR A 220 -3.25 8.45 -28.32
N LEU A 221 -3.97 8.59 -29.43
CA LEU A 221 -3.85 7.68 -30.57
C LEU A 221 -2.65 8.06 -31.44
N LEU A 222 -1.89 7.03 -31.90
CA LEU A 222 -0.82 7.20 -32.86
C LEU A 222 -1.24 6.60 -34.21
N SER A 223 -1.32 7.44 -35.23
CA SER A 223 -1.63 7.00 -36.58
C SER A 223 -0.40 6.42 -37.30
N GLY A 224 -0.60 5.39 -38.11
CA GLY A 224 0.43 4.85 -38.99
C GLY A 224 1.50 3.97 -38.35
N THR A 225 1.44 3.69 -37.06
CA THR A 225 2.36 2.77 -36.38
C THR A 225 1.62 2.01 -35.26
N PRO A 226 1.80 0.70 -35.09
CA PRO A 226 1.23 -0.07 -33.97
C PRO A 226 2.04 0.06 -32.68
N GLU A 227 2.92 1.04 -32.58
CA GLU A 227 3.80 1.24 -31.44
C GLU A 227 3.05 1.72 -30.20
N VAL A 228 3.47 1.26 -29.02
CA VAL A 228 3.03 1.80 -27.73
C VAL A 228 4.19 2.52 -27.06
N ARG A 229 4.05 3.84 -26.89
CA ARG A 229 5.05 4.68 -26.23
C ARG A 229 4.58 5.01 -24.82
N ILE A 230 5.39 4.65 -23.80
CA ILE A 230 5.06 4.83 -22.40
C ILE A 230 6.03 5.81 -21.77
N THR A 231 5.50 6.89 -21.17
CA THR A 231 6.25 7.95 -20.49
C THR A 231 5.73 8.12 -19.05
N GLY A 232 6.58 8.68 -18.18
CA GLY A 232 6.19 9.07 -16.82
C GLY A 232 5.89 10.56 -16.76
N GLY A 233 4.75 10.89 -16.17
CA GLY A 233 4.29 12.24 -15.86
C GLY A 233 4.51 12.62 -14.39
N ALA A 234 3.70 13.55 -13.89
CA ALA A 234 3.79 14.06 -12.53
C ALA A 234 3.63 12.94 -11.49
N GLY A 235 4.47 12.96 -10.44
CA GLY A 235 4.47 11.99 -9.35
C GLY A 235 5.03 10.60 -9.69
N VAL A 236 5.43 10.35 -10.95
CA VAL A 236 6.23 9.18 -11.33
C VAL A 236 7.70 9.55 -11.26
N GLY A 237 8.47 8.80 -10.47
CA GLY A 237 9.88 9.05 -10.25
C GLY A 237 10.75 8.78 -11.48
N ARG A 238 11.97 9.31 -11.44
CA ARG A 238 13.02 9.05 -12.41
C ARG A 238 14.15 8.27 -11.77
N VAL A 239 14.73 7.38 -12.53
CA VAL A 239 15.90 6.60 -12.13
C VAL A 239 17.14 7.50 -12.14
N THR A 240 17.83 7.60 -10.99
CA THR A 240 19.04 8.43 -10.80
C THR A 240 20.29 7.60 -10.53
N LYS A 241 20.14 6.32 -10.18
CA LYS A 241 21.27 5.41 -9.89
C LYS A 241 21.19 4.16 -10.79
N PRO A 242 22.34 3.60 -11.20
CA PRO A 242 22.36 2.34 -11.95
C PRO A 242 21.92 1.16 -11.05
N GLY A 243 21.54 0.03 -11.68
CA GLY A 243 21.15 -1.21 -10.98
C GLY A 243 19.65 -1.34 -10.73
N LEU A 244 18.84 -0.39 -11.22
CA LEU A 244 17.40 -0.49 -11.30
C LEU A 244 16.95 -1.11 -12.62
N ASP A 245 15.68 -1.50 -12.69
CA ASP A 245 15.06 -2.11 -13.88
C ASP A 245 15.16 -1.19 -15.13
N GLN A 246 15.04 0.12 -14.93
CA GLN A 246 15.14 1.10 -16.02
C GLN A 246 16.49 1.83 -16.00
N PRO A 247 17.00 2.23 -17.18
CA PRO A 247 18.21 3.04 -17.29
C PRO A 247 18.10 4.38 -16.55
N VAL A 248 19.27 4.90 -16.13
CA VAL A 248 19.36 6.23 -15.50
C VAL A 248 18.76 7.31 -16.42
N GLY A 249 17.96 8.20 -15.86
CA GLY A 249 17.23 9.27 -16.57
C GLY A 249 15.85 8.86 -17.08
N GLN A 250 15.51 7.57 -17.12
CA GLN A 250 14.19 7.10 -17.53
C GLN A 250 13.17 7.19 -16.39
N ALA A 251 11.88 7.22 -16.75
CA ALA A 251 10.81 7.10 -15.77
C ALA A 251 10.87 5.73 -15.08
N ALA A 252 10.66 5.72 -13.76
CA ALA A 252 10.69 4.51 -12.94
C ALA A 252 9.41 3.68 -13.14
N ILE A 253 9.16 3.25 -14.38
CA ILE A 253 8.10 2.33 -14.80
C ILE A 253 8.77 1.04 -15.22
N ASN A 254 8.71 0.02 -14.38
CA ASN A 254 9.43 -1.24 -14.59
C ASN A 254 8.94 -2.01 -15.82
N HIS A 255 9.71 -2.99 -16.28
CA HIS A 255 9.41 -3.71 -17.53
C HIS A 255 8.06 -4.47 -17.46
N VAL A 256 7.74 -5.14 -16.34
CA VAL A 256 6.46 -5.86 -16.20
C VAL A 256 5.26 -4.92 -16.28
N PRO A 257 5.16 -3.80 -15.54
CA PRO A 257 4.17 -2.77 -15.77
C PRO A 257 4.08 -2.27 -17.23
N ARG A 258 5.23 -2.04 -17.89
CA ARG A 258 5.24 -1.63 -19.30
C ARG A 258 4.62 -2.70 -20.20
N GLN A 259 4.91 -3.98 -19.96
CA GLN A 259 4.28 -5.09 -20.68
C GLN A 259 2.78 -5.12 -20.44
N MET A 260 2.33 -5.03 -19.17
CA MET A 260 0.91 -5.02 -18.81
C MET A 260 0.15 -3.88 -19.49
N ILE A 261 0.71 -2.67 -19.48
CA ILE A 261 0.13 -1.50 -20.18
C ILE A 261 0.04 -1.78 -21.68
N THR A 262 1.11 -2.28 -22.29
CA THR A 262 1.16 -2.58 -23.73
C THR A 262 0.13 -3.64 -24.12
N GLU A 263 0.01 -4.73 -23.35
CA GLU A 263 -0.96 -5.80 -23.59
C GLU A 263 -2.39 -5.32 -23.43
N ALA A 264 -2.65 -4.50 -22.37
CA ALA A 264 -3.97 -3.92 -22.12
C ALA A 264 -4.42 -3.04 -23.30
N LEU A 265 -3.55 -2.17 -23.79
CA LEU A 265 -3.82 -1.30 -24.95
C LEU A 265 -4.02 -2.08 -26.26
N ARG A 266 -3.24 -3.13 -26.48
CA ARG A 266 -3.40 -4.00 -27.65
C ARG A 266 -4.75 -4.70 -27.66
N ARG A 267 -5.21 -5.18 -26.50
CA ARG A 267 -6.55 -5.78 -26.38
C ARG A 267 -7.67 -4.79 -26.72
N GLU A 268 -7.57 -3.55 -26.25
CA GLU A 268 -8.56 -2.53 -26.58
C GLU A 268 -8.50 -2.16 -28.10
N ALA A 269 -7.29 -2.11 -28.68
CA ALA A 269 -7.12 -1.90 -30.12
C ALA A 269 -7.73 -3.04 -30.95
N GLU A 270 -7.47 -4.30 -30.57
CA GLU A 270 -8.04 -5.49 -31.23
C GLU A 270 -9.56 -5.50 -31.14
N ALA A 271 -10.13 -5.21 -29.95
CA ALA A 271 -11.57 -5.17 -29.75
C ALA A 271 -12.27 -4.09 -30.58
N ALA A 272 -11.57 -2.97 -30.83
CA ALA A 272 -12.09 -1.85 -31.64
C ALA A 272 -11.63 -1.89 -33.10
N CYS A 273 -10.90 -2.93 -33.53
CA CYS A 273 -10.30 -3.02 -34.87
C CYS A 273 -9.45 -1.80 -35.22
N TYR A 274 -8.73 -1.22 -34.25
CA TYR A 274 -7.86 -0.06 -34.45
C TYR A 274 -6.45 -0.50 -34.83
N PRO A 275 -5.95 -0.15 -36.03
CA PRO A 275 -4.64 -0.60 -36.51
C PRO A 275 -3.46 0.26 -36.05
N GLY A 276 -3.72 1.38 -35.37
CA GLY A 276 -2.69 2.31 -34.90
C GLY A 276 -2.12 1.94 -33.55
N GLY A 277 -1.26 2.79 -33.02
CA GLY A 277 -0.63 2.67 -31.72
C GLY A 277 -1.12 3.70 -30.72
N PHE A 278 -0.42 3.79 -29.59
CA PHE A 278 -0.77 4.67 -28.49
C PHE A 278 0.44 5.36 -27.91
N ALA A 279 0.30 6.63 -27.53
CA ALA A 279 1.20 7.27 -26.59
C ALA A 279 0.49 7.38 -25.23
N VAL A 280 1.19 6.97 -24.18
CA VAL A 280 0.66 6.87 -22.82
C VAL A 280 1.56 7.61 -21.86
N THR A 281 0.98 8.49 -21.05
CA THR A 281 1.65 9.14 -19.92
C THR A 281 1.03 8.65 -18.64
N ILE A 282 1.83 8.02 -17.76
CA ILE A 282 1.40 7.58 -16.44
C ILE A 282 1.75 8.64 -15.42
N SER A 283 0.77 9.07 -14.62
CA SER A 283 0.96 10.05 -13.55
C SER A 283 0.38 9.52 -12.24
N ILE A 284 0.95 9.95 -11.12
CA ILE A 284 0.48 9.61 -9.76
C ILE A 284 0.36 10.92 -8.98
N PRO A 285 -0.77 11.64 -9.08
CA PRO A 285 -0.98 12.87 -8.32
C PRO A 285 -0.72 12.67 -6.82
N GLY A 286 0.09 13.54 -6.19
CA GLY A 286 0.55 13.37 -4.81
C GLY A 286 1.73 12.40 -4.62
N GLY A 287 2.16 11.70 -5.68
CA GLY A 287 3.23 10.71 -5.61
C GLY A 287 4.59 11.27 -5.19
N GLU A 288 4.89 12.54 -5.48
CA GLU A 288 6.15 13.18 -5.05
C GLU A 288 6.26 13.31 -3.53
N GLU A 289 5.16 13.68 -2.87
CA GLU A 289 5.13 13.81 -1.42
C GLU A 289 5.21 12.45 -0.73
N VAL A 290 4.43 11.49 -1.21
CA VAL A 290 4.42 10.13 -0.67
C VAL A 290 5.76 9.45 -0.89
N ALA A 291 6.43 9.65 -2.03
CA ALA A 291 7.74 9.08 -2.34
C ALA A 291 8.80 9.40 -1.27
N ARG A 292 8.72 10.57 -0.63
CA ARG A 292 9.63 10.96 0.47
C ARG A 292 9.54 10.04 1.69
N ARG A 293 8.40 9.36 1.87
CA ARG A 293 8.14 8.41 2.97
C ARG A 293 8.42 6.97 2.56
N THR A 294 8.78 6.73 1.31
CA THR A 294 9.08 5.41 0.77
C THR A 294 10.59 5.18 0.70
N PHE A 295 10.95 3.96 0.32
CA PHE A 295 12.34 3.59 0.11
C PHE A 295 12.91 4.10 -1.24
N ASN A 296 12.07 4.66 -2.12
CA ASN A 296 12.43 5.11 -3.46
C ASN A 296 13.67 6.02 -3.52
N PRO A 297 13.81 7.09 -2.70
CA PRO A 297 15.00 7.93 -2.74
C PRO A 297 16.29 7.19 -2.40
N HIS A 298 16.22 6.21 -1.49
CA HIS A 298 17.39 5.42 -1.07
C HIS A 298 17.90 4.55 -2.22
N ILE A 299 17.00 3.96 -3.00
CA ILE A 299 17.36 3.10 -4.13
C ILE A 299 17.69 3.89 -5.42
N GLY A 300 17.50 5.20 -5.43
CA GLY A 300 17.82 6.06 -6.58
C GLY A 300 16.64 6.27 -7.53
N VAL A 301 15.44 6.40 -6.97
CA VAL A 301 14.26 6.90 -7.67
C VAL A 301 13.87 8.24 -7.05
N GLU A 302 13.95 9.31 -7.81
CA GLU A 302 13.71 10.67 -7.34
C GLU A 302 12.54 11.33 -8.07
N GLY A 303 11.89 12.31 -7.42
CA GLY A 303 10.80 13.11 -7.98
C GLY A 303 9.46 12.40 -8.04
N GLY A 304 9.32 11.19 -7.45
CA GLY A 304 8.05 10.49 -7.41
C GLY A 304 8.16 9.02 -7.06
N LEU A 305 7.07 8.31 -7.27
CA LEU A 305 6.94 6.88 -6.98
C LEU A 305 7.36 6.02 -8.18
N SER A 306 7.77 4.79 -7.89
CA SER A 306 7.96 3.75 -8.92
C SER A 306 6.62 3.13 -9.30
N VAL A 307 6.44 2.88 -10.59
CA VAL A 307 5.37 2.03 -11.12
C VAL A 307 5.94 0.62 -11.25
N LEU A 308 5.58 -0.25 -10.29
CA LEU A 308 6.19 -1.58 -10.12
C LEU A 308 5.13 -2.66 -9.87
N GLY A 309 5.59 -3.90 -9.83
CA GLY A 309 4.81 -5.10 -9.51
C GLY A 309 5.02 -6.21 -10.52
N THR A 310 5.72 -7.27 -10.12
CA THR A 310 6.05 -8.43 -10.97
C THR A 310 4.87 -9.37 -11.13
N SER A 311 4.08 -9.56 -10.06
CA SER A 311 2.89 -10.42 -10.05
C SER A 311 1.59 -9.69 -10.43
N GLY A 312 1.59 -8.35 -10.35
CA GLY A 312 0.40 -7.49 -10.49
C GLY A 312 -0.47 -7.43 -9.22
N ILE A 313 -0.25 -8.29 -8.23
CA ILE A 313 -1.00 -8.40 -6.99
C ILE A 313 -0.11 -8.01 -5.81
N VAL A 314 -0.68 -7.32 -4.83
CA VAL A 314 -0.06 -7.07 -3.52
C VAL A 314 -0.57 -8.12 -2.56
N GLU A 315 0.33 -8.97 -2.08
CA GLU A 315 0.03 -9.96 -1.04
C GLU A 315 0.51 -9.43 0.31
N PRO A 316 -0.37 -9.24 1.28
CA PRO A 316 0.02 -8.75 2.60
C PRO A 316 1.03 -9.68 3.26
N MET A 317 2.07 -9.10 3.87
CA MET A 317 3.16 -9.83 4.53
C MET A 317 3.92 -10.80 3.59
N SER A 318 4.06 -10.45 2.32
CA SER A 318 4.76 -11.27 1.33
C SER A 318 6.25 -11.38 1.65
N GLN A 319 6.72 -12.60 1.91
CA GLN A 319 8.15 -12.89 2.06
C GLN A 319 8.90 -12.59 0.77
N GLN A 320 8.29 -12.87 -0.38
CA GLN A 320 8.88 -12.60 -1.70
C GLN A 320 9.17 -11.12 -1.90
N ALA A 321 8.29 -10.21 -1.47
CA ALA A 321 8.53 -8.77 -1.59
C ALA A 321 9.73 -8.30 -0.77
N ILE A 322 9.97 -8.93 0.39
CA ILE A 322 11.16 -8.66 1.21
C ILE A 322 12.42 -9.17 0.50
N LEU A 323 12.38 -10.38 -0.04
CA LEU A 323 13.49 -10.96 -0.80
C LEU A 323 13.83 -10.16 -2.05
N ASP A 324 12.83 -9.69 -2.80
CA ASP A 324 13.01 -8.83 -3.98
C ASP A 324 13.70 -7.51 -3.59
N THR A 325 13.36 -6.94 -2.44
CA THR A 325 14.01 -5.72 -1.92
C THR A 325 15.46 -6.00 -1.54
N ILE A 326 15.73 -7.10 -0.83
CA ILE A 326 17.09 -7.52 -0.47
C ILE A 326 17.94 -7.75 -1.74
N GLN A 327 17.39 -8.43 -2.74
CA GLN A 327 18.06 -8.69 -4.01
C GLN A 327 18.43 -7.37 -4.72
N LEU A 328 17.53 -6.39 -4.71
CA LEU A 328 17.79 -5.07 -5.28
C LEU A 328 18.94 -4.36 -4.54
N GLU A 329 18.92 -4.38 -3.20
CA GLU A 329 20.00 -3.81 -2.39
C GLU A 329 21.35 -4.50 -2.65
N MET A 330 21.34 -5.83 -2.79
CA MET A 330 22.55 -6.60 -3.13
C MET A 330 23.13 -6.21 -4.48
N ASN A 331 22.28 -6.08 -5.51
CA ASN A 331 22.70 -5.67 -6.84
C ASN A 331 23.31 -4.26 -6.82
N GLN A 332 22.68 -3.33 -6.11
CA GLN A 332 23.22 -1.97 -5.96
C GLN A 332 24.53 -1.93 -5.14
N ALA A 333 24.60 -2.75 -4.10
CA ALA A 333 25.83 -2.88 -3.30
C ALA A 333 26.99 -3.44 -4.14
N ALA A 334 26.71 -4.46 -4.97
CA ALA A 334 27.69 -5.04 -5.88
C ALA A 334 28.21 -4.01 -6.91
N LEU A 335 27.32 -3.15 -7.45
CA LEU A 335 27.72 -2.08 -8.39
C LEU A 335 28.58 -0.99 -7.72
N ARG A 336 28.41 -0.74 -6.42
CA ARG A 336 29.23 0.23 -5.65
C ARG A 336 30.57 -0.34 -5.18
N ALA A 337 30.67 -1.67 -5.09
CA ALA A 337 31.88 -2.34 -4.61
C ALA A 337 33.03 -2.16 -5.62
N LYS A 338 34.19 -1.69 -5.15
CA LYS A 338 35.41 -1.50 -5.97
C LYS A 338 35.96 -2.80 -6.55
N ASP A 339 35.76 -3.92 -5.83
CA ASP A 339 36.27 -5.24 -6.20
C ASP A 339 35.20 -6.24 -6.64
N HIS A 340 33.91 -5.88 -6.59
CA HIS A 340 32.73 -6.71 -6.93
C HIS A 340 32.70 -8.12 -6.31
N ARG A 341 33.55 -8.38 -5.29
CA ARG A 341 33.81 -9.73 -4.76
C ARG A 341 33.36 -9.93 -3.33
N ARG A 342 33.03 -8.83 -2.62
CA ARG A 342 32.73 -8.91 -1.18
C ARG A 342 31.48 -8.11 -0.87
N LEU A 343 30.59 -8.76 -0.13
CA LEU A 343 29.39 -8.18 0.41
C LEU A 343 29.20 -8.68 1.84
N ILE A 344 28.81 -7.82 2.75
CA ILE A 344 28.49 -8.20 4.12
C ILE A 344 26.97 -8.24 4.25
N LEU A 345 26.44 -9.38 4.73
CA LEU A 345 25.05 -9.56 5.07
C LEU A 345 24.88 -9.43 6.59
N ALA A 346 23.96 -8.56 7.01
CA ALA A 346 23.69 -8.32 8.42
C ALA A 346 22.21 -8.53 8.74
N PRO A 347 21.85 -9.22 9.84
CA PRO A 347 20.46 -9.50 10.19
C PRO A 347 19.67 -8.27 10.61
N GLY A 348 20.32 -7.12 10.83
CA GLY A 348 19.64 -5.88 11.21
C GLY A 348 20.61 -4.77 11.57
N ASN A 349 20.08 -3.66 12.11
CA ASN A 349 20.89 -2.51 12.51
C ASN A 349 21.95 -2.88 13.56
N TYR A 350 21.60 -3.71 14.55
CA TYR A 350 22.56 -4.17 15.56
C TYR A 350 23.78 -4.86 14.96
N GLY A 351 23.59 -5.66 13.91
CA GLY A 351 24.70 -6.31 13.21
C GLY A 351 25.60 -5.32 12.49
N LEU A 352 25.02 -4.28 11.90
CA LEU A 352 25.75 -3.20 11.23
C LEU A 352 26.52 -2.35 12.25
N ASP A 353 25.87 -1.92 13.33
CA ASP A 353 26.48 -1.10 14.39
C ASP A 353 27.64 -1.86 15.04
N TYR A 354 27.44 -3.14 15.36
CA TYR A 354 28.48 -4.01 15.90
C TYR A 354 29.69 -4.16 14.95
N LEU A 355 29.43 -4.32 13.65
CA LEU A 355 30.48 -4.39 12.64
C LEU A 355 31.27 -3.09 12.54
N HIS A 356 30.60 -1.95 12.54
CA HIS A 356 31.24 -0.64 12.49
C HIS A 356 32.09 -0.36 13.71
N GLU A 357 31.65 -0.74 14.91
CA GLU A 357 32.37 -0.53 16.17
C GLU A 357 33.52 -1.51 16.34
N THR A 358 33.30 -2.80 16.05
CA THR A 358 34.24 -3.87 16.37
C THR A 358 35.22 -4.14 15.25
N TYR A 359 34.81 -3.94 13.98
CA TYR A 359 35.61 -4.28 12.80
C TYR A 359 35.65 -3.12 11.78
N PRO A 360 36.17 -1.94 12.14
CA PRO A 360 36.20 -0.76 11.27
C PRO A 360 36.96 -0.99 9.95
N GLN A 361 37.84 -1.99 9.87
CA GLN A 361 38.54 -2.38 8.64
C GLN A 361 37.58 -2.89 7.54
N PHE A 362 36.37 -3.31 7.89
CA PHE A 362 35.38 -3.77 6.93
C PHE A 362 34.39 -2.68 6.49
N ALA A 363 34.51 -1.45 7.02
CA ALA A 363 33.61 -0.34 6.68
C ALA A 363 33.58 0.01 5.18
N ALA A 364 34.64 -0.34 4.42
CA ALA A 364 34.71 -0.13 2.98
C ALA A 364 33.97 -1.22 2.16
N ILE A 365 33.56 -2.32 2.80
CA ILE A 365 32.81 -3.40 2.14
C ILE A 365 31.33 -3.04 2.18
N PRO A 366 30.61 -3.09 1.03
CA PRO A 366 29.17 -2.85 1.02
C PRO A 366 28.43 -3.81 1.93
N MET A 367 27.42 -3.30 2.64
CA MET A 367 26.61 -4.05 3.61
C MET A 367 25.14 -4.03 3.19
N VAL A 368 24.46 -5.17 3.33
CA VAL A 368 23.04 -5.33 3.05
C VAL A 368 22.35 -5.94 4.26
N LYS A 369 21.18 -5.40 4.60
CA LYS A 369 20.34 -5.92 5.68
C LYS A 369 19.46 -7.03 5.16
N THR A 370 19.44 -8.15 5.85
CA THR A 370 18.69 -9.34 5.42
C THR A 370 17.55 -9.70 6.35
N SER A 371 17.42 -8.99 7.50
CA SER A 371 16.47 -9.37 8.54
C SER A 371 16.60 -10.85 8.90
N ASN A 372 15.51 -11.60 8.99
CA ASN A 372 15.50 -13.03 9.27
C ASN A 372 15.72 -13.92 8.02
N PHE A 373 15.97 -13.30 6.85
CA PHE A 373 16.10 -13.98 5.55
C PHE A 373 17.56 -14.25 5.13
N ILE A 374 18.46 -14.47 6.09
CA ILE A 374 19.87 -14.72 5.79
C ILE A 374 20.05 -15.94 4.90
N GLY A 375 19.36 -17.05 5.18
CA GLY A 375 19.43 -18.27 4.37
C GLY A 375 19.01 -18.03 2.93
N ASP A 376 17.82 -17.49 2.74
CA ASP A 376 17.27 -17.17 1.41
C ASP A 376 18.16 -16.15 0.67
N THR A 377 18.73 -15.18 1.38
CA THR A 377 19.66 -14.19 0.81
C THR A 377 20.96 -14.84 0.36
N LEU A 378 21.47 -15.83 1.07
CA LEU A 378 22.63 -16.60 0.65
C LEU A 378 22.34 -17.39 -0.62
N ASP A 379 21.17 -18.01 -0.73
CA ASP A 379 20.72 -18.71 -1.94
C ASP A 379 20.63 -17.76 -3.14
N LEU A 380 20.06 -16.57 -2.95
CA LEU A 380 20.02 -15.52 -3.98
C LEU A 380 21.45 -15.14 -4.44
N SER A 381 22.41 -15.06 -3.53
CA SER A 381 23.79 -14.71 -3.86
C SER A 381 24.49 -15.78 -4.70
N LEU A 382 24.14 -17.04 -4.53
CA LEU A 382 24.72 -18.18 -5.26
C LEU A 382 24.18 -18.31 -6.69
N ILE A 383 22.95 -17.86 -6.95
CA ILE A 383 22.31 -17.94 -8.28
C ILE A 383 22.92 -16.96 -9.29
N HIS A 384 23.49 -15.84 -8.82
CA HIS A 384 24.02 -14.77 -9.69
C HIS A 384 25.55 -14.75 -9.83
N ILE A 385 26.25 -15.77 -9.34
CA ILE A 385 27.73 -15.79 -9.35
C ILE A 385 28.22 -16.83 -10.33
N SER A 386 28.78 -16.36 -11.45
CA SER A 386 29.58 -17.17 -12.35
C SER A 386 31.00 -17.48 -11.81
N GLU A 387 31.37 -16.93 -10.65
CA GLU A 387 32.60 -17.22 -9.92
C GLU A 387 32.41 -17.14 -8.39
N PRO A 388 33.09 -17.97 -7.57
CA PRO A 388 32.83 -18.08 -6.14
C PRO A 388 33.23 -16.79 -5.41
N THR A 389 32.21 -16.05 -4.97
CA THR A 389 32.38 -14.95 -4.01
C THR A 389 32.54 -15.53 -2.62
N ARG A 390 33.62 -15.21 -1.91
CA ARG A 390 33.76 -15.58 -0.50
C ARG A 390 32.83 -14.72 0.34
N LEU A 391 31.74 -15.33 0.80
CA LEU A 391 30.84 -14.75 1.79
C LEU A 391 31.52 -14.84 3.17
N LEU A 392 31.65 -13.71 3.85
CA LEU A 392 31.99 -13.66 5.26
C LEU A 392 30.69 -13.60 6.05
N SER A 393 30.23 -14.73 6.57
CA SER A 393 29.18 -14.74 7.59
C SER A 393 29.89 -14.66 8.97
N ILE A 394 29.45 -13.72 9.80
CA ILE A 394 29.84 -13.67 11.21
C ILE A 394 28.62 -14.19 11.98
N SER A 395 28.75 -15.36 12.56
CA SER A 395 27.78 -15.97 13.48
C SER A 395 27.82 -15.31 14.86
#